data_53bde89f688524269f589179bf0423af
#
_entry.id   53bde89f688524269f589179bf0423af
#
_cell.length_a   1.000
_cell.length_b   1.000
_cell.length_c   1.000
_cell.angle_alpha   90.00
_cell.angle_beta   90.00
_cell.angle_gamma   90.00
#
_symmetry.space_group_name_H-M   'P 1'
#
loop_
_entity.id
_entity.type
_entity.pdbx_description
1 polymer ?
#
loop_
_entity_poly.entity_id
_entity_poly.type
_entity_poly.pdbx_seq_one_letter_code
_entity_poly.pdbx_strand_id
1 'polypeptide(L)'
;IVMVRIADLDPISFGTEIKKKYPKKPVILLAFDESEIKQIPIKITRDSINRIFIWSGDASVFTAIIKYIEDKINASKDIIDSDIRAILIIEDSPRTYSKILPFIYKEIVFQVKHLMKKNLSLSQKILYLRGRPKVLLTTNYEGAKRLMRKYQQNIIGVISDVKFPRRNIL
;
A
#
# COMPACT_ATOMS: atom_id res chain seq x y z
N ILE A 1 -9.27 0.34 8.57
CA ILE A 1 -9.24 -0.40 9.84
C ILE A 1 -7.95 -1.21 9.84
N VAL A 2 -7.16 -1.06 10.88
CA VAL A 2 -5.95 -1.86 11.13
C VAL A 2 -6.29 -2.82 12.26
N MET A 3 -6.08 -4.12 12.03
CA MET A 3 -6.28 -5.18 13.01
C MET A 3 -4.93 -5.71 13.44
N VAL A 4 -4.75 -5.87 14.73
CA VAL A 4 -3.60 -6.58 15.31
C VAL A 4 -4.10 -7.96 15.73
N ARG A 5 -3.28 -9.00 15.55
CA ARG A 5 -3.64 -10.34 16.01
C ARG A 5 -3.77 -10.36 17.54
N ILE A 6 -4.94 -10.79 18.01
CA ILE A 6 -5.21 -11.05 19.42
C ILE A 6 -5.33 -12.58 19.53
N ALA A 7 -4.69 -13.19 20.52
CA ALA A 7 -4.45 -14.63 20.63
C ALA A 7 -5.66 -15.54 20.33
N ASP A 8 -6.87 -15.14 20.71
CA ASP A 8 -8.08 -15.96 20.60
C ASP A 8 -9.05 -15.52 19.51
N LEU A 9 -8.67 -14.52 18.69
CA LEU A 9 -9.54 -13.98 17.64
C LEU A 9 -9.04 -14.40 16.26
N ASP A 10 -9.87 -15.12 15.51
CA ASP A 10 -9.56 -15.41 14.11
C ASP A 10 -9.65 -14.11 13.27
N PRO A 11 -8.52 -13.61 12.74
CA PRO A 11 -8.50 -12.36 12.02
C PRO A 11 -9.32 -12.38 10.73
N ILE A 12 -9.57 -13.56 10.17
CA ILE A 12 -10.33 -13.73 8.93
C ILE A 12 -11.82 -13.55 9.21
N SER A 13 -12.34 -14.23 10.22
CA SER A 13 -13.74 -14.11 10.63
C SER A 13 -14.05 -12.68 11.00
N PHE A 14 -13.19 -12.04 11.80
CA PHE A 14 -13.37 -10.64 12.19
C PHE A 14 -13.29 -9.69 10.98
N GLY A 15 -12.34 -9.89 10.09
CA GLY A 15 -12.24 -9.11 8.85
C GLY A 15 -13.47 -9.26 7.96
N THR A 16 -14.04 -10.47 7.91
CA THR A 16 -15.26 -10.76 7.16
C THR A 16 -16.47 -10.03 7.75
N GLU A 17 -16.62 -10.00 9.07
CA GLU A 17 -17.68 -9.22 9.73
C GLU A 17 -17.54 -7.72 9.45
N ILE A 18 -16.34 -7.19 9.55
CA ILE A 18 -16.07 -5.80 9.20
C ILE A 18 -16.49 -5.52 7.75
N LYS A 19 -16.16 -6.41 6.82
CA LYS A 19 -16.51 -6.26 5.39
C LYS A 19 -18.00 -6.37 5.13
N LYS A 20 -18.71 -7.22 5.84
CA LYS A 20 -20.19 -7.29 5.76
C LYS A 20 -20.82 -5.96 6.18
N LYS A 21 -20.35 -5.37 7.29
CA LYS A 21 -20.88 -4.10 7.80
C LYS A 21 -20.39 -2.88 7.03
N TYR A 22 -19.14 -2.92 6.55
CA TYR A 22 -18.47 -1.80 5.88
C TYR A 22 -17.71 -2.26 4.62
N PRO A 23 -18.40 -2.62 3.52
CA PRO A 23 -17.80 -3.25 2.34
C PRO A 23 -16.65 -2.43 1.70
N LYS A 24 -16.77 -1.11 1.72
CA LYS A 24 -15.79 -0.19 1.12
C LYS A 24 -14.60 0.14 2.01
N LYS A 25 -14.66 -0.19 3.31
CA LYS A 25 -13.55 0.14 4.23
C LYS A 25 -12.38 -0.82 4.01
N PRO A 26 -11.16 -0.32 3.82
CA PRO A 26 -9.97 -1.18 3.76
C PRO A 26 -9.73 -1.81 5.13
N VAL A 27 -9.39 -3.10 5.12
CA VAL A 27 -9.02 -3.88 6.30
C VAL A 27 -7.59 -4.32 6.12
N ILE A 28 -6.72 -3.95 7.06
CA ILE A 28 -5.31 -4.29 7.08
C ILE A 28 -5.06 -5.17 8.29
N LEU A 29 -4.41 -6.31 8.08
CA LEU A 29 -3.90 -7.14 9.16
C LEU A 29 -2.46 -6.73 9.46
N LEU A 30 -2.15 -6.48 10.72
CA LEU A 30 -0.82 -6.23 11.21
C LEU A 30 -0.35 -7.48 11.99
N ALA A 31 0.60 -8.20 11.41
CA ALA A 31 1.26 -9.36 12.03
C ALA A 31 2.58 -8.95 12.68
N PHE A 32 3.05 -9.71 13.65
CA PHE A 32 4.35 -9.48 14.29
C PHE A 32 5.49 -10.21 13.57
N ASP A 33 5.17 -11.35 12.94
CA ASP A 33 6.14 -12.13 12.18
C ASP A 33 5.51 -12.94 11.04
N GLU A 34 6.37 -13.60 10.24
CA GLU A 34 5.93 -14.40 9.09
C GLU A 34 5.25 -15.71 9.49
N SER A 35 5.52 -16.24 10.67
CA SER A 35 4.92 -17.50 11.14
C SER A 35 3.42 -17.35 11.36
N GLU A 36 3.01 -16.17 11.81
CA GLU A 36 1.59 -15.83 11.95
C GLU A 36 0.88 -15.79 10.59
N ILE A 37 1.57 -15.30 9.56
CA ILE A 37 1.00 -15.18 8.19
C ILE A 37 0.85 -16.57 7.55
N LYS A 38 1.81 -17.48 7.76
CA LYS A 38 1.79 -18.84 7.21
C LYS A 38 0.59 -19.68 7.68
N GLN A 39 0.05 -19.34 8.84
CA GLN A 39 -1.13 -20.00 9.40
C GLN A 39 -2.44 -19.50 8.80
N ILE A 40 -2.41 -18.43 8.00
CA ILE A 40 -3.61 -17.80 7.43
C ILE A 40 -3.85 -18.37 6.03
N PRO A 41 -4.99 -19.02 5.76
CA PRO A 41 -5.31 -19.55 4.44
C PRO A 41 -5.43 -18.43 3.39
N ILE A 42 -4.56 -18.44 2.38
CA ILE A 42 -4.46 -17.38 1.36
C ILE A 42 -5.76 -17.20 0.56
N LYS A 43 -6.54 -18.27 0.34
CA LYS A 43 -7.82 -18.20 -0.41
C LYS A 43 -8.89 -17.37 0.29
N ILE A 44 -8.89 -17.34 1.61
CA ILE A 44 -9.96 -16.72 2.42
C ILE A 44 -9.68 -15.23 2.67
N THR A 45 -8.42 -14.80 2.54
CA THR A 45 -8.02 -13.43 2.89
C THR A 45 -8.51 -12.35 1.94
N ARG A 46 -8.87 -12.66 0.68
CA ARG A 46 -9.19 -11.62 -0.31
C ARG A 46 -10.45 -10.83 0.00
N ASP A 47 -11.46 -11.49 0.54
CA ASP A 47 -12.76 -10.88 0.82
C ASP A 47 -12.82 -10.27 2.23
N SER A 48 -11.89 -10.66 3.11
CA SER A 48 -11.83 -10.20 4.50
C SER A 48 -10.72 -9.18 4.77
N ILE A 49 -9.52 -9.39 4.18
CA ILE A 49 -8.32 -8.59 4.43
C ILE A 49 -7.76 -8.04 3.12
N ASN A 50 -7.57 -6.74 3.05
CA ASN A 50 -7.05 -6.08 1.85
C ASN A 50 -5.54 -6.18 1.70
N ARG A 51 -4.80 -6.23 2.82
CA ARG A 51 -3.34 -6.34 2.86
C ARG A 51 -2.87 -6.78 4.25
N ILE A 52 -1.76 -7.47 4.29
CA ILE A 52 -1.07 -7.85 5.53
C ILE A 52 0.20 -7.02 5.63
N PHE A 53 0.50 -6.47 6.78
CA PHE A 53 1.78 -5.82 7.09
C PHE A 53 2.44 -6.50 8.27
N ILE A 54 3.77 -6.43 8.36
CA ILE A 54 4.54 -6.92 9.50
C ILE A 54 5.06 -5.71 10.29
N TRP A 55 4.80 -5.71 11.59
CA TRP A 55 5.31 -4.70 12.49
C TRP A 55 6.56 -5.21 13.22
N SER A 56 7.68 -4.59 12.93
CA SER A 56 8.99 -4.91 13.53
C SER A 56 9.41 -3.91 14.63
N GLY A 57 8.45 -3.27 15.30
CA GLY A 57 8.72 -2.28 16.36
C GLY A 57 8.81 -0.83 15.88
N ASP A 58 8.85 -0.58 14.58
CA ASP A 58 8.90 0.79 14.03
C ASP A 58 7.49 1.32 13.71
N ALA A 59 7.11 2.39 14.39
CA ALA A 59 5.80 3.04 14.19
C ALA A 59 5.63 3.68 12.80
N SER A 60 6.68 3.85 12.02
CA SER A 60 6.60 4.38 10.65
C SER A 60 5.77 3.50 9.72
N VAL A 61 5.60 2.20 10.04
CA VAL A 61 4.71 1.29 9.32
C VAL A 61 3.26 1.80 9.29
N PHE A 62 2.77 2.43 10.36
CA PHE A 62 1.40 2.98 10.39
C PHE A 62 1.24 4.13 9.40
N THR A 63 2.24 5.00 9.31
CA THR A 63 2.26 6.06 8.29
C THR A 63 2.27 5.48 6.88
N ALA A 64 3.07 4.45 6.65
CA ALA A 64 3.13 3.75 5.37
C ALA A 64 1.80 3.08 5.01
N ILE A 65 1.12 2.44 5.97
CA ILE A 65 -0.21 1.84 5.78
C ILE A 65 -1.22 2.91 5.36
N ILE A 66 -1.27 4.04 6.07
CA ILE A 66 -2.20 5.14 5.75
C ILE A 66 -1.93 5.66 4.34
N LYS A 67 -0.67 5.95 4.01
CA LYS A 67 -0.28 6.47 2.70
C LYS A 67 -0.53 5.47 1.57
N TYR A 68 -0.25 4.18 1.79
CA TYR A 68 -0.58 3.12 0.85
C TYR A 68 -2.08 3.05 0.55
N ILE A 69 -2.92 3.15 1.59
CA ILE A 69 -4.38 3.16 1.43
C ILE A 69 -4.85 4.41 0.68
N GLU A 70 -4.34 5.59 1.04
CA GLU A 70 -4.63 6.84 0.33
C GLU A 70 -4.27 6.72 -1.16
N ASP A 71 -3.06 6.28 -1.47
CA ASP A 71 -2.60 6.16 -2.84
C ASP A 71 -3.44 5.16 -3.63
N LYS A 72 -3.78 4.01 -3.02
CA LYS A 72 -4.62 2.99 -3.65
C LYS A 72 -6.03 3.49 -3.96
N ILE A 73 -6.65 4.23 -3.04
CA ILE A 73 -8.03 4.74 -3.20
C ILE A 73 -8.06 5.86 -4.23
N ASN A 74 -7.09 6.77 -4.17
CA ASN A 74 -7.09 7.98 -4.99
C ASN A 74 -6.31 7.82 -6.31
N ALA A 75 -5.66 6.67 -6.55
CA ALA A 75 -4.78 6.47 -7.71
C ALA A 75 -5.39 6.90 -9.05
N SER A 76 -6.65 6.51 -9.31
CA SER A 76 -7.27 6.85 -10.60
C SER A 76 -7.46 8.35 -10.77
N LYS A 77 -7.99 9.01 -9.74
CA LYS A 77 -8.23 10.46 -9.75
C LYS A 77 -6.92 11.23 -9.79
N ASP A 78 -5.98 10.88 -8.90
CA ASP A 78 -4.75 11.64 -8.76
C ASP A 78 -3.81 11.45 -9.98
N ILE A 79 -3.70 10.23 -10.49
CA ILE A 79 -2.77 9.93 -11.59
C ILE A 79 -3.38 10.33 -12.93
N ILE A 80 -4.64 9.97 -13.21
CA ILE A 80 -5.25 10.21 -14.52
C ILE A 80 -5.77 11.64 -14.63
N ASP A 81 -6.59 12.07 -13.66
CA ASP A 81 -7.29 13.35 -13.75
C ASP A 81 -6.38 14.54 -13.40
N SER A 82 -5.39 14.31 -12.51
CA SER A 82 -4.48 15.36 -12.03
C SER A 82 -3.04 15.23 -12.54
N ASP A 83 -2.76 14.30 -13.46
CA ASP A 83 -1.44 14.01 -14.05
C ASP A 83 -0.31 13.82 -13.00
N ILE A 84 -0.64 13.25 -11.85
CA ILE A 84 0.35 13.01 -10.80
C ILE A 84 1.18 11.77 -11.15
N ARG A 85 2.49 11.87 -10.95
CA ARG A 85 3.45 10.80 -11.20
C ARG A 85 3.29 9.64 -10.21
N ALA A 86 3.69 8.44 -10.63
CA ALA A 86 3.60 7.23 -9.82
C ALA A 86 4.88 6.40 -9.85
N ILE A 87 5.15 5.71 -8.75
CA ILE A 87 6.18 4.68 -8.61
C ILE A 87 5.48 3.35 -8.44
N LEU A 88 5.80 2.37 -9.29
CA LEU A 88 5.26 1.02 -9.18
C LEU A 88 6.23 0.13 -8.38
N ILE A 89 5.71 -0.52 -7.35
CA ILE A 89 6.45 -1.51 -6.57
C ILE A 89 5.82 -2.88 -6.80
N ILE A 90 6.66 -3.86 -7.17
CA ILE A 90 6.27 -5.25 -7.40
C ILE A 90 7.00 -6.10 -6.36
N GLU A 91 6.30 -6.46 -5.29
CA GLU A 91 6.88 -7.18 -4.14
C GLU A 91 5.79 -8.01 -3.46
N ASP A 92 5.98 -9.30 -3.38
CA ASP A 92 5.00 -10.24 -2.82
C ASP A 92 5.21 -10.54 -1.32
N SER A 93 6.43 -10.34 -0.81
CA SER A 93 6.75 -10.57 0.58
C SER A 93 6.20 -9.47 1.51
N PRO A 94 5.28 -9.79 2.45
CA PRO A 94 4.82 -8.85 3.47
C PRO A 94 5.96 -8.26 4.29
N ARG A 95 7.00 -9.05 4.57
CA ARG A 95 8.17 -8.60 5.33
C ARG A 95 8.94 -7.52 4.58
N THR A 96 9.16 -7.73 3.29
CA THR A 96 9.94 -6.81 2.46
C THR A 96 9.19 -5.50 2.24
N TYR A 97 7.93 -5.54 1.77
CA TYR A 97 7.22 -4.29 1.52
C TYR A 97 6.86 -3.52 2.80
N SER A 98 6.69 -4.21 3.95
CA SER A 98 6.49 -3.52 5.24
C SER A 98 7.70 -2.72 5.70
N LYS A 99 8.91 -3.10 5.25
CA LYS A 99 10.15 -2.35 5.51
C LYS A 99 10.40 -1.26 4.47
N ILE A 100 10.17 -1.56 3.20
CA ILE A 100 10.46 -0.66 2.08
C ILE A 100 9.50 0.53 2.03
N LEU A 101 8.20 0.30 2.22
CA LEU A 101 7.19 1.36 2.10
C LEU A 101 7.40 2.52 3.08
N PRO A 102 7.67 2.29 4.39
CA PRO A 102 7.98 3.39 5.31
C PRO A 102 9.15 4.24 4.84
N PHE A 103 10.22 3.60 4.35
CA PHE A 103 11.38 4.27 3.83
C PHE A 103 11.06 5.12 2.59
N ILE A 104 10.36 4.55 1.61
CA ILE A 104 9.98 5.27 0.38
C ILE A 104 9.06 6.45 0.69
N TYR A 105 8.04 6.26 1.53
CA TYR A 105 7.15 7.37 1.89
C TYR A 105 7.85 8.48 2.67
N LYS A 106 8.77 8.11 3.56
CA LYS A 106 9.60 9.09 4.29
C LYS A 106 10.43 9.93 3.30
N GLU A 107 11.08 9.26 2.33
CA GLU A 107 11.91 9.94 1.34
C GLU A 107 11.07 10.83 0.42
N ILE A 108 9.95 10.34 -0.12
CA ILE A 108 9.05 11.15 -0.95
C ILE A 108 8.60 12.42 -0.21
N VAL A 109 8.17 12.27 1.05
CA VAL A 109 7.72 13.43 1.85
C VAL A 109 8.88 14.37 2.15
N PHE A 110 10.07 13.87 2.41
CA PHE A 110 11.27 14.67 2.63
C PHE A 110 11.61 15.50 1.38
N GLN A 111 11.65 14.87 0.20
CA GLN A 111 11.93 15.56 -1.08
C GLN A 111 10.88 16.63 -1.39
N VAL A 112 9.60 16.31 -1.20
CA VAL A 112 8.53 17.29 -1.40
C VAL A 112 8.67 18.48 -0.45
N LYS A 113 8.98 18.23 0.83
CA LYS A 113 9.20 19.31 1.81
C LYS A 113 10.41 20.16 1.43
N HIS A 114 11.47 19.55 0.91
CA HIS A 114 12.67 20.27 0.48
C HIS A 114 12.40 21.19 -0.71
N LEU A 115 11.52 20.79 -1.63
CA LEU A 115 11.09 21.61 -2.77
C LEU A 115 10.13 22.73 -2.38
N MET A 116 9.52 22.66 -1.19
CA MET A 116 8.63 23.72 -0.73
C MET A 116 9.41 24.99 -0.38
N LYS A 117 9.14 26.07 -1.09
CA LYS A 117 9.69 27.40 -0.76
C LYS A 117 9.21 27.83 0.61
N LYS A 118 10.07 28.53 1.40
CA LYS A 118 9.77 28.97 2.77
C LYS A 118 8.50 29.85 2.88
N ASN A 119 8.15 30.59 1.84
CA ASN A 119 7.06 31.58 1.85
C ASN A 119 5.74 31.06 1.24
N LEU A 120 5.51 29.76 1.21
CA LEU A 120 4.25 29.21 0.73
C LEU A 120 3.13 29.32 1.77
N SER A 121 1.93 29.69 1.32
CA SER A 121 0.71 29.61 2.12
C SER A 121 0.39 28.17 2.52
N LEU A 122 -0.44 27.99 3.55
CA LEU A 122 -0.89 26.66 3.98
C LEU A 122 -1.56 25.86 2.82
N SER A 123 -2.39 26.53 2.04
CA SER A 123 -3.07 25.96 0.88
C SER A 123 -2.09 25.43 -0.17
N GLN A 124 -1.04 26.21 -0.46
CA GLN A 124 0.02 25.80 -1.37
C GLN A 124 0.80 24.61 -0.85
N LYS A 125 1.14 24.58 0.46
CA LYS A 125 1.81 23.45 1.09
C LYS A 125 0.98 22.15 0.99
N ILE A 126 -0.33 22.26 1.21
CA ILE A 126 -1.25 21.12 1.05
C ILE A 126 -1.28 20.63 -0.40
N LEU A 127 -1.28 21.54 -1.38
CA LEU A 127 -1.27 21.20 -2.79
C LEU A 127 0.01 20.43 -3.17
N TYR A 128 1.18 20.89 -2.71
CA TYR A 128 2.46 20.19 -2.92
C TYR A 128 2.45 18.77 -2.31
N LEU A 129 1.92 18.62 -1.10
CA LEU A 129 1.83 17.30 -0.46
C LEU A 129 0.86 16.35 -1.19
N ARG A 130 -0.21 16.89 -1.79
CA ARG A 130 -1.13 16.11 -2.64
C ARG A 130 -0.51 15.73 -3.97
N GLY A 131 0.29 16.63 -4.57
CA GLY A 131 1.01 16.41 -5.82
C GLY A 131 2.21 15.47 -5.74
N ARG A 132 2.52 14.90 -4.57
CA ARG A 132 3.60 13.93 -4.42
C ARG A 132 3.39 12.70 -5.31
N PRO A 133 4.45 12.06 -5.78
CA PRO A 133 4.32 10.79 -6.49
C PRO A 133 3.54 9.75 -5.68
N LYS A 134 2.65 9.03 -6.35
CA LYS A 134 1.86 7.94 -5.75
C LYS A 134 2.66 6.65 -5.75
N VAL A 135 2.53 5.86 -4.71
CA VAL A 135 3.16 4.54 -4.62
C VAL A 135 2.12 3.46 -4.87
N LEU A 136 2.31 2.73 -5.96
CA LEU A 136 1.42 1.65 -6.39
C LEU A 136 2.09 0.31 -6.06
N LEU A 137 1.59 -0.41 -5.05
CA LEU A 137 2.10 -1.72 -4.68
C LEU A 137 1.25 -2.84 -5.27
N THR A 138 1.91 -3.79 -5.92
CA THR A 138 1.32 -5.07 -6.35
C THR A 138 2.20 -6.25 -5.94
N THR A 139 1.59 -7.43 -5.82
CA THR A 139 2.24 -8.64 -5.33
C THR A 139 2.32 -9.76 -6.37
N ASN A 140 1.99 -9.47 -7.62
CA ASN A 140 2.01 -10.47 -8.69
C ASN A 140 2.10 -9.81 -10.07
N TYR A 141 2.44 -10.64 -11.07
CA TYR A 141 2.61 -10.24 -12.45
C TYR A 141 1.35 -9.59 -13.06
N GLU A 142 0.17 -10.18 -12.83
CA GLU A 142 -1.09 -9.68 -13.41
C GLU A 142 -1.46 -8.31 -12.88
N GLY A 143 -1.20 -8.08 -11.58
CA GLY A 143 -1.34 -6.78 -10.96
C GLY A 143 -0.38 -5.75 -11.56
N ALA A 144 0.90 -6.12 -11.72
CA ALA A 144 1.90 -5.28 -12.35
C ALA A 144 1.51 -4.89 -13.77
N LYS A 145 1.16 -5.89 -14.60
CA LYS A 145 0.74 -5.66 -15.98
C LYS A 145 -0.49 -4.75 -16.09
N ARG A 146 -1.48 -4.94 -15.19
CA ARG A 146 -2.68 -4.09 -15.16
C ARG A 146 -2.34 -2.65 -14.79
N LEU A 147 -1.52 -2.44 -13.76
CA LEU A 147 -1.11 -1.09 -13.33
C LEU A 147 -0.24 -0.41 -14.38
N MET A 148 0.72 -1.13 -14.99
CA MET A 148 1.52 -0.61 -16.10
C MET A 148 0.65 -0.16 -17.26
N ARG A 149 -0.29 -0.99 -17.72
CA ARG A 149 -1.19 -0.62 -18.82
C ARG A 149 -2.06 0.60 -18.49
N LYS A 150 -2.52 0.68 -17.24
CA LYS A 150 -3.42 1.75 -16.82
C LYS A 150 -2.72 3.10 -16.64
N TYR A 151 -1.48 3.09 -16.16
CA TYR A 151 -0.77 4.30 -15.73
C TYR A 151 0.59 4.50 -16.40
N GLN A 152 0.84 3.84 -17.55
CA GLN A 152 2.17 3.81 -18.20
C GLN A 152 2.77 5.20 -18.43
N GLN A 153 1.97 6.19 -18.77
CA GLN A 153 2.45 7.57 -19.05
C GLN A 153 2.87 8.31 -17.78
N ASN A 154 2.36 7.91 -16.63
CA ASN A 154 2.61 8.56 -15.36
C ASN A 154 3.61 7.80 -14.48
N ILE A 155 3.92 6.53 -14.80
CA ILE A 155 4.90 5.74 -14.03
C ILE A 155 6.30 6.23 -14.36
N ILE A 156 6.98 6.81 -13.35
CA ILE A 156 8.34 7.35 -13.47
C ILE A 156 9.41 6.36 -12.99
N GLY A 157 9.03 5.28 -12.33
CA GLY A 157 9.96 4.26 -11.85
C GLY A 157 9.23 2.98 -11.46
N VAL A 158 9.96 1.87 -11.59
CA VAL A 158 9.51 0.53 -11.17
C VAL A 158 10.57 -0.05 -10.25
N ILE A 159 10.14 -0.47 -9.06
CA ILE A 159 10.95 -1.23 -8.11
C ILE A 159 10.35 -2.63 -8.08
N SER A 160 11.12 -3.63 -8.48
CA SER A 160 10.65 -5.00 -8.59
C SER A 160 11.56 -5.96 -7.86
N ASP A 161 10.99 -6.90 -7.12
CA ASP A 161 11.70 -8.12 -6.80
C ASP A 161 12.03 -8.90 -8.08
N VAL A 162 13.09 -9.70 -8.03
CA VAL A 162 13.54 -10.55 -9.16
C VAL A 162 12.58 -11.72 -9.35
N LYS A 163 11.95 -12.21 -8.28
CA LYS A 163 11.04 -13.36 -8.28
C LYS A 163 9.73 -12.98 -7.60
N PHE A 164 8.66 -12.90 -8.36
CA PHE A 164 7.31 -12.70 -7.84
C PHE A 164 6.31 -13.63 -8.56
N PRO A 165 5.21 -14.02 -7.88
CA PRO A 165 4.31 -15.03 -8.41
C PRO A 165 3.62 -14.56 -9.69
N ARG A 166 3.57 -15.46 -10.66
CA ARG A 166 2.68 -15.39 -11.81
C ARG A 166 1.49 -16.31 -11.51
N ARG A 167 0.29 -15.81 -11.59
CA ARG A 167 -0.88 -16.67 -11.53
C ARG A 167 -0.96 -17.42 -12.84
N ASN A 168 -0.82 -18.75 -12.76
CA ASN A 168 -1.22 -19.57 -13.89
C ASN A 168 -2.72 -19.34 -14.08
N ILE A 169 -3.08 -18.83 -15.25
CA ILE A 169 -4.45 -18.84 -15.73
C ILE A 169 -4.67 -20.30 -16.15
N LEU A 170 -5.28 -21.09 -15.25
CA LEU A 170 -5.95 -22.31 -15.61
C LEU A 170 -7.33 -21.95 -16.08
#